data_4bd3b30edb477de3fdb778f5809852ad
#
_entry.id   4bd3b30edb477de3fdb778f5809852ad
#
_cell.length_a   1.000
_cell.length_b   1.000
_cell.length_c   1.000
_cell.angle_alpha   90.00
_cell.angle_beta   90.00
_cell.angle_gamma   90.00
#
_symmetry.space_group_name_H-M   'P 1'
#
loop_
_entity.id
_entity.type
_entity.pdbx_description
1 polymer ?
#
loop_
_entity_poly.entity_id
_entity_poly.type
_entity_poly.pdbx_seq_one_letter_code
_entity_poly.pdbx_strand_id
1 'polypeptide(L)'
;MLLILTFNFVSSQTKSSSNTSPQYIHFSPTKFYNTYDPSAIAVLRIQPGDTISTESIDAGGFNKDSIRTGKRGNPLTGPFYIEGALAGDVVAINIVKLSLNRNFATTLNAFVPRILPKPDAMKMWKGAKLVKWDLDLVNNTASPAKEYAHLSSLKIPLHPFLG
;
A
#
# COMPACT_ATOMS: atom_id res chain seq x y z
N MET A 1 -3.09 5.61 -0.65
CA MET A 1 -3.78 4.80 0.39
C MET A 1 -3.25 5.23 1.75
N LEU A 2 -4.13 5.64 2.64
CA LEU A 2 -3.77 5.95 4.03
C LEU A 2 -3.82 4.66 4.85
N LEU A 3 -2.72 4.33 5.50
CA LEU A 3 -2.56 3.14 6.33
C LEU A 3 -2.22 3.53 7.76
N ILE A 4 -2.98 3.02 8.72
CA ILE A 4 -2.70 3.17 10.15
C ILE A 4 -2.44 1.78 10.73
N LEU A 5 -1.24 1.56 11.25
CA LEU A 5 -0.77 0.29 11.80
C LEU A 5 -0.39 0.43 13.27
N THR A 6 -0.73 -0.57 14.08
CA THR A 6 -0.15 -0.75 15.42
C THR A 6 0.73 -1.99 15.42
N PHE A 7 1.86 -1.90 16.12
CA PHE A 7 2.84 -2.99 16.25
C PHE A 7 2.87 -3.46 17.69
N ASN A 8 2.59 -4.74 17.90
CA ASN A 8 2.69 -5.40 19.19
C ASN A 8 3.70 -6.55 19.12
N PHE A 9 4.49 -6.68 20.13
CA PHE A 9 5.51 -7.71 20.25
C PHE A 9 5.13 -8.70 21.32
N VAL A 10 5.07 -9.99 20.99
CA VAL A 10 4.86 -11.07 21.94
C VAL A 10 6.17 -11.84 22.06
N SER A 11 6.96 -11.52 23.08
CA SER A 11 8.17 -12.28 23.44
C SER A 11 7.99 -12.99 24.76
N SER A 12 8.40 -14.24 24.82
CA SER A 12 8.39 -15.04 26.05
C SER A 12 9.62 -14.83 26.95
N GLN A 13 10.50 -13.87 26.59
CA GLN A 13 11.68 -13.55 27.41
C GLN A 13 11.55 -12.17 28.05
N THR A 14 11.75 -12.12 29.37
CA THR A 14 11.86 -10.89 30.16
C THR A 14 13.01 -10.03 29.67
N LYS A 15 12.75 -9.15 28.72
CA LYS A 15 13.68 -8.07 28.37
C LYS A 15 13.27 -6.82 29.12
N SER A 16 14.29 -6.11 29.66
CA SER A 16 14.16 -4.78 30.22
C SER A 16 13.36 -3.88 29.26
N SER A 17 12.11 -3.60 29.61
CA SER A 17 11.29 -2.64 28.88
C SER A 17 11.87 -1.26 29.10
N SER A 18 12.30 -0.58 28.05
CA SER A 18 12.39 0.86 28.07
C SER A 18 10.99 1.40 28.38
N ASN A 19 10.82 2.10 29.50
CA ASN A 19 9.56 2.67 29.97
C ASN A 19 9.06 3.84 29.09
N THR A 20 9.09 3.67 27.78
CA THR A 20 8.56 4.68 26.84
C THR A 20 7.10 4.34 26.58
N SER A 21 6.18 5.24 26.89
CA SER A 21 4.76 5.07 26.56
C SER A 21 4.57 4.92 25.06
N PRO A 22 3.64 4.06 24.61
CA PRO A 22 3.32 3.93 23.18
C PRO A 22 3.01 5.28 22.54
N GLN A 23 3.55 5.52 21.36
CA GLN A 23 3.41 6.78 20.64
C GLN A 23 2.55 6.61 19.39
N TYR A 24 1.89 7.69 18.99
CA TYR A 24 1.28 7.83 17.69
C TYR A 24 2.20 8.64 16.78
N ILE A 25 2.72 8.01 15.73
CA ILE A 25 3.74 8.58 14.84
C ILE A 25 3.10 8.81 13.47
N HIS A 26 3.07 10.05 13.02
CA HIS A 26 2.75 10.35 11.62
C HIS A 26 4.02 10.32 10.78
N PHE A 27 4.12 9.36 9.89
CA PHE A 27 5.28 9.16 9.03
C PHE A 27 4.95 9.46 7.58
N SER A 28 5.58 10.48 7.01
CA SER A 28 5.49 10.84 5.60
C SER A 28 6.70 10.27 4.84
N PRO A 29 6.52 9.21 4.03
CA PRO A 29 7.64 8.56 3.34
C PRO A 29 8.20 9.47 2.23
N THR A 30 9.52 9.62 2.22
CA THR A 30 10.28 10.33 1.17
C THR A 30 11.14 9.38 0.34
N LYS A 31 11.29 8.13 0.80
CA LYS A 31 12.09 7.08 0.16
C LYS A 31 11.27 5.80 0.07
N PHE A 32 11.35 5.15 -1.09
CA PHE A 32 10.66 3.90 -1.37
C PHE A 32 11.64 2.86 -1.91
N TYR A 33 11.41 1.60 -1.58
CA TYR A 33 12.18 0.47 -2.06
C TYR A 33 11.32 -0.39 -2.99
N ASN A 34 11.92 -1.10 -3.95
CA ASN A 34 11.19 -1.99 -4.86
C ASN A 34 11.54 -3.47 -4.62
N THR A 35 12.34 -3.75 -3.60
CA THR A 35 12.78 -5.09 -3.22
C THR A 35 12.79 -5.22 -1.70
N TYR A 36 12.54 -6.41 -1.22
CA TYR A 36 12.82 -6.79 0.17
C TYR A 36 14.31 -7.08 0.28
N ASP A 37 15.04 -6.20 0.94
CA ASP A 37 16.49 -6.29 1.11
C ASP A 37 16.83 -6.13 2.59
N PRO A 38 17.43 -7.15 3.24
CA PRO A 38 17.80 -7.08 4.65
C PRO A 38 18.87 -6.00 4.93
N SER A 39 19.60 -5.54 3.92
CA SER A 39 20.57 -4.45 4.03
C SER A 39 19.95 -3.05 3.86
N ALA A 40 18.64 -2.97 3.52
CA ALA A 40 17.96 -1.69 3.37
C ALA A 40 17.94 -0.92 4.68
N ILE A 41 18.36 0.35 4.60
CA ILE A 41 18.36 1.23 5.78
C ILE A 41 16.93 1.51 6.20
N ALA A 42 16.62 1.26 7.48
CA ALA A 42 15.31 1.56 8.05
C ALA A 42 15.01 3.06 7.95
N VAL A 43 13.80 3.38 7.49
CA VAL A 43 13.35 4.78 7.32
C VAL A 43 12.79 5.36 8.61
N LEU A 44 12.45 4.51 9.58
CA LEU A 44 11.93 4.88 10.88
C LEU A 44 12.28 3.78 11.90
N ARG A 45 12.55 4.18 13.14
CA ARG A 45 12.69 3.28 14.30
C ARG A 45 11.47 3.45 15.19
N ILE A 46 10.88 2.33 15.63
CA ILE A 46 9.65 2.29 16.41
C ILE A 46 9.79 1.35 17.60
N GLN A 47 9.00 1.59 18.63
CA GLN A 47 8.87 0.72 19.80
C GLN A 47 7.67 -0.23 19.66
N PRO A 48 7.71 -1.42 20.26
CA PRO A 48 6.51 -2.23 20.44
C PRO A 48 5.39 -1.44 21.11
N GLY A 49 4.19 -1.48 20.52
CA GLY A 49 3.04 -0.70 20.97
C GLY A 49 2.82 0.61 20.23
N ASP A 50 3.80 1.11 19.52
CA ASP A 50 3.63 2.33 18.71
C ASP A 50 2.58 2.15 17.62
N THR A 51 1.91 3.25 17.28
CA THR A 51 0.99 3.33 16.15
C THR A 51 1.57 4.23 15.08
N ILE A 52 1.67 3.72 13.85
CA ILE A 52 2.16 4.49 12.70
C ILE A 52 0.99 4.83 11.79
N SER A 53 0.83 6.11 11.48
CA SER A 53 0.00 6.60 10.39
C SER A 53 0.90 6.95 9.21
N THR A 54 0.71 6.31 8.07
CA THR A 54 1.54 6.52 6.88
C THR A 54 0.74 6.40 5.59
N GLU A 55 1.32 6.86 4.49
CA GLU A 55 0.76 6.75 3.15
C GLU A 55 1.64 5.86 2.27
N SER A 56 1.03 5.10 1.37
CA SER A 56 1.73 4.42 0.29
C SER A 56 1.50 5.15 -1.04
N ILE A 57 2.39 4.93 -1.99
CA ILE A 57 2.25 5.36 -3.39
C ILE A 57 1.75 4.19 -4.24
N ASP A 58 1.30 4.49 -5.46
CA ASP A 58 0.77 3.45 -6.34
C ASP A 58 1.88 2.62 -7.03
N ALA A 59 1.48 1.56 -7.73
CA ALA A 59 2.38 0.66 -8.46
C ALA A 59 3.23 1.37 -9.54
N GLY A 60 2.79 2.53 -10.02
CA GLY A 60 3.51 3.37 -10.96
C GLY A 60 4.53 4.29 -10.30
N GLY A 61 4.53 4.38 -8.96
CA GLY A 61 5.37 5.28 -8.18
C GLY A 61 4.79 6.68 -8.01
N PHE A 62 3.46 6.85 -8.16
CA PHE A 62 2.80 8.15 -8.00
C PHE A 62 2.13 8.26 -6.63
N ASN A 63 2.24 9.42 -6.01
CA ASN A 63 1.55 9.76 -4.78
C ASN A 63 0.07 10.14 -5.03
N LYS A 64 -0.64 10.55 -3.98
CA LYS A 64 -2.04 10.98 -4.06
C LYS A 64 -2.27 12.19 -4.98
N ASP A 65 -1.27 13.06 -5.14
CA ASP A 65 -1.29 14.26 -5.96
C ASP A 65 -0.84 14.01 -7.40
N SER A 66 -0.71 12.74 -7.81
CA SER A 66 -0.22 12.31 -9.13
C SER A 66 1.23 12.74 -9.43
N ILE A 67 2.02 13.01 -8.40
CA ILE A 67 3.43 13.32 -8.53
C ILE A 67 4.24 12.02 -8.40
N ARG A 68 5.16 11.78 -9.33
CA ARG A 68 6.04 10.62 -9.26
C ARG A 68 7.10 10.83 -8.18
N THR A 69 7.02 10.06 -7.11
CA THR A 69 7.95 10.11 -5.97
C THR A 69 8.74 8.81 -5.79
N GLY A 70 8.36 7.76 -6.53
CA GLY A 70 9.05 6.46 -6.51
C GLY A 70 9.25 5.86 -7.90
N LYS A 71 10.04 4.80 -7.98
CA LYS A 71 10.19 4.01 -9.20
C LYS A 71 8.94 3.16 -9.42
N ARG A 72 8.60 2.88 -10.68
CA ARG A 72 7.56 1.90 -11.03
C ARG A 72 7.95 0.50 -10.52
N GLY A 73 6.98 -0.32 -10.17
CA GLY A 73 7.18 -1.71 -9.77
C GLY A 73 6.80 -1.98 -8.31
N ASN A 74 5.64 -1.49 -7.88
CA ASN A 74 5.09 -1.69 -6.53
C ASN A 74 6.06 -1.22 -5.43
N PRO A 75 6.33 0.09 -5.35
CA PRO A 75 7.23 0.61 -4.33
C PRO A 75 6.70 0.37 -2.92
N LEU A 76 7.59 -0.02 -2.03
CA LEU A 76 7.33 -0.38 -0.65
C LEU A 76 7.58 0.81 0.28
N THR A 77 6.65 1.06 1.20
CA THR A 77 6.82 2.01 2.31
C THR A 77 7.51 1.31 3.47
N GLY A 78 8.66 1.80 3.89
CA GLY A 78 9.53 1.17 4.89
C GLY A 78 10.94 0.95 4.33
N PRO A 79 11.76 0.07 4.95
CA PRO A 79 11.48 -0.76 6.13
C PRO A 79 11.44 0.04 7.44
N PHE A 80 10.68 -0.45 8.41
CA PHE A 80 10.66 0.06 9.78
C PHE A 80 11.52 -0.84 10.67
N TYR A 81 12.36 -0.26 11.51
CA TYR A 81 13.10 -1.00 12.52
C TYR A 81 12.29 -1.05 13.80
N ILE A 82 12.02 -2.24 14.30
CA ILE A 82 11.29 -2.45 15.56
C ILE A 82 12.30 -2.69 16.68
N GLU A 83 12.33 -1.81 17.67
CA GLU A 83 13.26 -1.91 18.77
C GLU A 83 13.07 -3.21 19.56
N GLY A 84 14.16 -3.88 19.79
CA GLY A 84 14.18 -5.13 20.53
C GLY A 84 13.74 -6.38 19.74
N ALA A 85 13.22 -6.25 18.51
CA ALA A 85 12.92 -7.40 17.66
C ALA A 85 14.20 -8.02 17.09
N LEU A 86 14.30 -9.34 17.16
CA LEU A 86 15.43 -10.12 16.67
C LEU A 86 14.97 -11.12 15.60
N ALA A 87 15.91 -11.62 14.82
CA ALA A 87 15.65 -12.70 13.88
C ALA A 87 15.07 -13.92 14.60
N GLY A 88 13.93 -14.43 14.12
CA GLY A 88 13.19 -15.53 14.74
C GLY A 88 12.05 -15.10 15.65
N ASP A 89 11.96 -13.83 16.01
CA ASP A 89 10.83 -13.31 16.80
C ASP A 89 9.56 -13.21 15.94
N VAL A 90 8.40 -13.33 16.60
CA VAL A 90 7.09 -13.12 15.96
C VAL A 90 6.62 -11.70 16.23
N VAL A 91 6.29 -10.97 15.19
CA VAL A 91 5.75 -9.61 15.25
C VAL A 91 4.27 -9.63 14.89
N ALA A 92 3.41 -9.17 15.80
CA ALA A 92 2.00 -8.96 15.53
C ALA A 92 1.77 -7.52 15.03
N ILE A 93 1.19 -7.38 13.84
CA ILE A 93 0.82 -6.10 13.24
C ILE A 93 -0.70 -5.97 13.26
N ASN A 94 -1.21 -4.94 13.94
CA ASN A 94 -2.63 -4.63 13.96
C ASN A 94 -2.95 -3.49 12.99
N ILE A 95 -3.78 -3.77 11.99
CA ILE A 95 -4.26 -2.74 11.04
C ILE A 95 -5.44 -2.02 11.67
N VAL A 96 -5.19 -0.83 12.22
CA VAL A 96 -6.22 -0.01 12.88
C VAL A 96 -7.18 0.61 11.87
N LYS A 97 -6.63 1.11 10.76
CA LYS A 97 -7.41 1.74 9.69
C LYS A 97 -6.70 1.63 8.36
N LEU A 98 -7.47 1.34 7.32
CA LEU A 98 -7.04 1.37 5.95
C LEU A 98 -8.03 2.19 5.13
N SER A 99 -7.57 3.21 4.42
CA SER A 99 -8.42 4.07 3.61
C SER A 99 -7.70 4.54 2.34
N LEU A 100 -8.49 4.82 1.32
CA LEU A 100 -7.98 5.44 0.10
C LEU A 100 -7.63 6.91 0.38
N ASN A 101 -6.57 7.41 -0.21
CA ASN A 101 -6.09 8.78 -0.04
C ASN A 101 -6.27 9.66 -1.28
N ARG A 102 -6.97 9.15 -2.31
CA ARG A 102 -7.30 9.90 -3.53
C ARG A 102 -8.64 9.42 -4.11
N ASN A 103 -9.28 10.27 -4.92
CA ASN A 103 -10.60 10.04 -5.49
C ASN A 103 -10.58 9.45 -6.91
N PHE A 104 -9.46 8.89 -7.34
CA PHE A 104 -9.34 8.21 -8.63
C PHE A 104 -8.45 6.97 -8.54
N ALA A 105 -8.65 6.06 -9.48
CA ALA A 105 -7.79 4.89 -9.69
C ALA A 105 -7.55 4.66 -11.17
N THR A 106 -6.61 3.78 -11.49
CA THR A 106 -6.36 3.31 -12.85
C THR A 106 -6.22 1.81 -12.88
N THR A 107 -6.77 1.18 -13.91
CA THR A 107 -6.58 -0.24 -14.22
C THR A 107 -6.08 -0.41 -15.64
N LEU A 108 -5.46 -1.54 -15.94
CA LEU A 108 -5.21 -1.90 -17.34
C LEU A 108 -6.47 -2.55 -17.91
N ASN A 109 -6.78 -2.26 -19.18
CA ASN A 109 -7.83 -2.95 -19.94
C ASN A 109 -7.34 -4.30 -20.50
N ALA A 110 -6.56 -5.03 -19.72
CA ALA A 110 -5.98 -6.31 -20.08
C ALA A 110 -6.15 -7.33 -18.96
N PHE A 111 -6.42 -8.57 -19.32
CA PHE A 111 -6.46 -9.67 -18.35
C PHE A 111 -5.07 -10.05 -17.86
N VAL A 112 -5.04 -10.73 -16.72
CA VAL A 112 -3.80 -11.29 -16.19
C VAL A 112 -3.24 -12.32 -17.19
N PRO A 113 -1.95 -12.22 -17.61
CA PRO A 113 -1.39 -13.08 -18.65
C PRO A 113 -1.57 -14.59 -18.41
N ARG A 114 -1.59 -15.02 -17.16
CA ARG A 114 -1.71 -16.45 -16.80
C ARG A 114 -3.05 -17.10 -17.10
N ILE A 115 -4.11 -16.31 -17.37
CA ILE A 115 -5.44 -16.83 -17.69
C ILE A 115 -5.71 -16.95 -19.19
N LEU A 116 -4.74 -16.59 -20.02
CA LEU A 116 -4.82 -16.64 -21.47
C LEU A 116 -3.65 -17.44 -22.05
N PRO A 117 -3.82 -18.08 -23.22
CA PRO A 117 -2.70 -18.61 -23.99
C PRO A 117 -1.66 -17.52 -24.23
N LYS A 118 -0.35 -17.86 -24.17
CA LYS A 118 0.75 -16.90 -24.30
C LYS A 118 0.62 -15.92 -25.49
N PRO A 119 0.31 -16.36 -26.72
CA PRO A 119 0.20 -15.45 -27.86
C PRO A 119 -0.89 -14.39 -27.66
N ASP A 120 -2.05 -14.77 -27.13
CA ASP A 120 -3.19 -13.88 -26.90
C ASP A 120 -2.89 -12.89 -25.75
N ALA A 121 -2.27 -13.39 -24.68
CA ALA A 121 -1.82 -12.56 -23.57
C ALA A 121 -0.85 -11.49 -24.05
N MET A 122 0.17 -11.86 -24.83
CA MET A 122 1.17 -10.92 -25.36
C MET A 122 0.53 -9.87 -26.27
N LYS A 123 -0.39 -10.29 -27.17
CA LYS A 123 -1.10 -9.39 -28.06
C LYS A 123 -1.95 -8.36 -27.30
N MET A 124 -2.68 -8.82 -26.30
CA MET A 124 -3.50 -7.96 -25.44
C MET A 124 -2.65 -6.96 -24.66
N TRP A 125 -1.57 -7.42 -24.03
CA TRP A 125 -0.70 -6.55 -23.23
C TRP A 125 0.05 -5.51 -24.07
N LYS A 126 0.43 -5.84 -25.30
CA LYS A 126 1.04 -4.88 -26.23
C LYS A 126 0.11 -3.72 -26.57
N GLY A 127 -1.21 -3.93 -26.59
CA GLY A 127 -2.23 -2.93 -26.82
C GLY A 127 -2.88 -2.36 -25.55
N ALA A 128 -2.44 -2.76 -24.37
CA ALA A 128 -3.07 -2.39 -23.12
C ALA A 128 -2.97 -0.88 -22.85
N LYS A 129 -4.10 -0.31 -22.42
CA LYS A 129 -4.22 1.11 -22.04
C LYS A 129 -4.70 1.20 -20.60
N LEU A 130 -4.35 2.30 -19.94
CA LEU A 130 -4.90 2.63 -18.63
C LEU A 130 -6.35 3.11 -18.78
N VAL A 131 -7.22 2.53 -18.00
CA VAL A 131 -8.62 2.95 -17.81
C VAL A 131 -8.69 3.69 -16.49
N LYS A 132 -9.23 4.90 -16.53
CA LYS A 132 -9.41 5.74 -15.35
C LYS A 132 -10.75 5.43 -14.68
N TRP A 133 -10.76 5.46 -13.36
CA TRP A 133 -11.92 5.28 -12.51
C TRP A 133 -12.07 6.47 -11.57
N ASP A 134 -13.29 6.95 -11.40
CA ASP A 134 -13.64 7.93 -10.39
C ASP A 134 -14.09 7.19 -9.13
N LEU A 135 -13.54 7.58 -7.97
CA LEU A 135 -13.80 6.95 -6.67
C LEU A 135 -14.65 7.88 -5.82
N ASP A 136 -15.84 7.41 -5.45
CA ASP A 136 -16.70 8.06 -4.46
C ASP A 136 -16.33 7.52 -3.07
N LEU A 137 -15.53 8.29 -2.35
CA LEU A 137 -15.05 7.92 -1.02
C LEU A 137 -16.11 8.04 0.07
N VAL A 138 -17.22 8.73 -0.20
CA VAL A 138 -18.36 8.86 0.74
C VAL A 138 -19.23 7.61 0.65
N ASN A 139 -19.58 7.21 -0.57
CA ASN A 139 -20.44 6.05 -0.81
C ASN A 139 -19.65 4.75 -0.98
N ASN A 140 -18.30 4.81 -0.89
CA ASN A 140 -17.40 3.68 -1.09
C ASN A 140 -17.65 2.93 -2.40
N THR A 141 -17.73 3.66 -3.52
CA THR A 141 -17.92 3.07 -4.85
C THR A 141 -16.93 3.60 -5.86
N ALA A 142 -16.59 2.78 -6.86
CA ALA A 142 -15.84 3.15 -8.05
C ALA A 142 -16.74 3.11 -9.28
N SER A 143 -16.59 4.07 -10.18
CA SER A 143 -17.24 4.11 -11.48
C SER A 143 -16.21 4.41 -12.57
N PRO A 144 -16.39 3.90 -13.80
CA PRO A 144 -15.56 4.33 -14.92
C PRO A 144 -15.62 5.84 -15.09
N ALA A 145 -14.49 6.48 -15.41
CA ALA A 145 -14.44 7.92 -15.63
C ALA A 145 -15.36 8.35 -16.79
N LYS A 146 -15.68 9.64 -16.85
CA LYS A 146 -16.68 10.21 -17.79
C LYS A 146 -16.42 9.89 -19.27
N GLU A 147 -15.18 9.65 -19.66
CA GLU A 147 -14.81 9.22 -21.02
C GLU A 147 -15.39 7.85 -21.41
N TYR A 148 -15.87 7.07 -20.42
CA TYR A 148 -16.52 5.77 -20.62
C TYR A 148 -18.03 5.85 -20.32
N ALA A 149 -18.70 6.90 -20.83
CA ALA A 149 -20.11 7.19 -20.54
C ALA A 149 -21.08 6.02 -20.79
N HIS A 150 -20.77 5.13 -21.75
CA HIS A 150 -21.53 3.92 -22.01
C HIS A 150 -21.49 2.89 -20.86
N LEU A 151 -20.58 3.04 -19.90
CA LEU A 151 -20.48 2.23 -18.70
C LEU A 151 -20.90 2.99 -17.43
N SER A 152 -21.58 4.13 -17.56
CA SER A 152 -21.92 5.02 -16.43
C SER A 152 -22.80 4.38 -15.35
N SER A 153 -23.54 3.32 -15.68
CA SER A 153 -24.33 2.53 -14.71
C SER A 153 -23.49 1.55 -13.88
N LEU A 154 -22.24 1.29 -14.29
CA LEU A 154 -21.36 0.38 -13.57
C LEU A 154 -20.85 1.05 -12.29
N LYS A 155 -21.21 0.49 -11.15
CA LYS A 155 -20.69 0.86 -9.84
C LYS A 155 -20.15 -0.37 -9.13
N ILE A 156 -18.91 -0.27 -8.64
CA ILE A 156 -18.21 -1.34 -7.95
C ILE A 156 -17.99 -0.90 -6.50
N PRO A 157 -18.41 -1.67 -5.49
CA PRO A 157 -18.11 -1.35 -4.11
C PRO A 157 -16.62 -1.39 -3.83
N LEU A 158 -16.13 -0.44 -3.03
CA LEU A 158 -14.72 -0.33 -2.64
C LEU A 158 -14.49 -1.06 -1.32
N HIS A 159 -13.53 -1.99 -1.35
CA HIS A 159 -13.04 -2.70 -0.18
C HIS A 159 -11.51 -2.55 -0.14
N PRO A 160 -10.96 -1.48 0.46
CA PRO A 160 -9.52 -1.29 0.54
C PRO A 160 -8.83 -2.48 1.20
N PHE A 161 -7.73 -2.95 0.64
CA PHE A 161 -6.91 -4.04 1.17
C PHE A 161 -5.43 -3.77 0.91
N LEU A 162 -4.58 -4.45 1.66
CA LEU A 162 -3.14 -4.49 1.42
C LEU A 162 -2.84 -5.63 0.43
N GLY A 163 -2.12 -5.30 -0.64
CA GLY A 163 -1.66 -6.24 -1.66
C GLY A 163 -0.26 -6.78 -1.37
#